data_87eb49f344828bb53879f1daf96fc841
#
_entry.id   87eb49f344828bb53879f1daf96fc841
#
_cell.length_a   1.000
_cell.length_b   1.000
_cell.length_c   1.000
_cell.angle_alpha   90.00
_cell.angle_beta   90.00
_cell.angle_gamma   90.00
#
_symmetry.space_group_name_H-M   'P 1'
#
loop_
_entity.id
_entity.type
_entity.pdbx_description
1 polymer ?
#
loop_
_entity_poly.entity_id
_entity_poly.type
_entity_poly.pdbx_seq_one_letter_code
_entity_poly.pdbx_strand_id
1 'polypeptide(L)'
;MRNEALVGYLLHQRPYQEKRALYYLFSQQHGVIHGVGKKAAPLFMPLQLFATGKRDLKTFSQINIASQDNTQADSVQKDGVQKDSTPAVLEAVPYANISGQHQYAALYINEILWRLLPTEDPMPILWQHYQISLQQLKQPLSNSELRLCLRQFEQYLFTELGFTLTLTHDNVEDPIESDSTYRFLPDVGLLPVLVHNEESEHLASESGQTVFKGADIIEMARLGITEQTLSHWSKLHRHLIDHLLDYQPLQSRLLWQQQQRYQ
;
A
#
# COMPACT_ATOMS: atom_id res chain seq x y z
N MET A 1 11.27 -9.32 22.26
CA MET A 1 12.52 -9.38 21.48
C MET A 1 13.71 -9.26 22.42
N ARG A 2 14.70 -10.15 22.30
CA ARG A 2 15.95 -10.11 23.06
C ARG A 2 17.12 -9.94 22.09
N ASN A 3 17.46 -8.71 21.75
CA ASN A 3 18.51 -8.37 20.78
C ASN A 3 18.38 -9.15 19.46
N GLU A 4 17.21 -9.10 18.89
CA GLU A 4 16.82 -9.85 17.69
C GLU A 4 17.23 -9.06 16.44
N ALA A 5 17.90 -9.73 15.52
CA ALA A 5 18.26 -9.15 14.22
C ALA A 5 17.03 -9.11 13.32
N LEU A 6 16.73 -7.94 12.75
CA LEU A 6 15.58 -7.72 11.89
C LEU A 6 16.00 -7.07 10.57
N VAL A 7 15.27 -7.41 9.53
CA VAL A 7 15.26 -6.66 8.28
C VAL A 7 13.90 -5.97 8.14
N GLY A 8 13.91 -4.69 7.81
CA GLY A 8 12.68 -3.92 7.69
C GLY A 8 12.86 -2.64 6.90
N TYR A 9 11.75 -1.98 6.62
CA TYR A 9 11.70 -0.67 5.97
C TYR A 9 11.12 0.36 6.93
N LEU A 10 11.74 1.54 6.97
CA LEU A 10 11.21 2.66 7.73
C LEU A 10 9.98 3.22 7.01
N LEU A 11 8.81 3.11 7.63
CA LEU A 11 7.57 3.70 7.13
C LEU A 11 7.42 5.17 7.52
N HIS A 12 7.69 5.46 8.81
CA HIS A 12 7.54 6.80 9.38
C HIS A 12 8.49 7.01 10.55
N GLN A 13 8.84 8.27 10.81
CA GLN A 13 9.64 8.64 11.97
C GLN A 13 9.17 9.96 12.57
N ARG A 14 9.28 10.07 13.89
CA ARG A 14 9.01 11.29 14.65
C ARG A 14 10.21 11.65 15.52
N PRO A 15 10.56 12.93 15.66
CA PRO A 15 11.53 13.35 16.68
C PRO A 15 11.08 12.88 18.07
N TYR A 16 11.99 12.27 18.84
CA TYR A 16 11.69 11.79 20.20
C TYR A 16 12.55 12.48 21.25
N GLN A 17 13.86 12.56 21.01
CA GLN A 17 14.84 13.26 21.84
C GLN A 17 15.84 13.94 20.91
N GLU A 18 16.76 14.72 21.48
CA GLU A 18 17.74 15.48 20.70
C GLU A 18 18.45 14.63 19.61
N LYS A 19 18.89 13.40 19.97
CA LYS A 19 19.63 12.49 19.08
C LYS A 19 18.85 11.22 18.73
N ARG A 20 17.57 11.09 19.11
CA ARG A 20 16.74 9.90 18.90
C ARG A 20 15.45 10.23 18.16
N ALA A 21 14.93 9.23 17.47
CA ALA A 21 13.62 9.28 16.83
C ALA A 21 12.80 8.03 17.20
N LEU A 22 11.48 8.19 17.22
CA LEU A 22 10.52 7.12 17.25
C LEU A 22 10.32 6.65 15.81
N TYR A 23 10.50 5.38 15.56
CA TYR A 23 10.39 4.73 14.27
C TYR A 23 9.19 3.82 14.19
N TYR A 24 8.52 3.83 13.05
CA TYR A 24 7.52 2.87 12.60
C TYR A 24 8.20 2.04 11.50
N LEU A 25 8.55 0.81 11.83
CA LEU A 25 9.29 -0.08 10.94
C LEU A 25 8.37 -1.20 10.47
N PHE A 26 8.31 -1.44 9.17
CA PHE A 26 7.67 -2.62 8.60
C PHE A 26 8.74 -3.71 8.44
N SER A 27 8.58 -4.84 9.10
CA SER A 27 9.49 -5.98 9.06
C SER A 27 8.79 -7.22 8.54
N GLN A 28 9.56 -8.10 7.91
CA GLN A 28 9.02 -9.35 7.38
C GLN A 28 8.51 -10.26 8.50
N GLN A 29 9.28 -10.34 9.61
CA GLN A 29 9.03 -11.31 10.69
C GLN A 29 7.94 -10.85 11.66
N HIS A 30 7.74 -9.56 11.83
CA HIS A 30 6.89 -9.00 12.89
C HIS A 30 5.86 -7.98 12.39
N GLY A 31 5.71 -7.78 11.08
CA GLY A 31 4.84 -6.73 10.58
C GLY A 31 5.32 -5.33 11.00
N VAL A 32 4.39 -4.45 11.38
CA VAL A 32 4.72 -3.10 11.84
C VAL A 32 5.15 -3.12 13.30
N ILE A 33 6.36 -2.66 13.59
CA ILE A 33 6.89 -2.52 14.94
C ILE A 33 7.32 -1.09 15.23
N HIS A 34 7.15 -0.67 16.48
CA HIS A 34 7.53 0.65 16.95
C HIS A 34 8.79 0.57 17.80
N GLY A 35 9.71 1.50 17.60
CA GLY A 35 10.92 1.53 18.40
C GLY A 35 11.63 2.87 18.38
N VAL A 36 12.50 3.06 19.37
CA VAL A 36 13.34 4.25 19.51
C VAL A 36 14.76 3.91 19.08
N GLY A 37 15.27 4.65 18.11
CA GLY A 37 16.63 4.48 17.60
C GLY A 37 17.35 5.81 17.40
N LYS A 38 18.61 5.74 16.97
CA LYS A 38 19.38 6.92 16.58
C LYS A 38 18.79 7.54 15.32
N LYS A 39 18.74 8.89 15.24
CA LYS A 39 18.26 9.60 14.04
C LYS A 39 19.05 9.23 12.79
N ALA A 40 18.45 9.44 11.62
CA ALA A 40 19.04 9.33 10.28
C ALA A 40 18.93 7.97 9.59
N ALA A 41 17.90 7.17 9.87
CA ALA A 41 17.56 6.04 9.03
C ALA A 41 16.89 6.53 7.73
N PRO A 42 17.31 6.05 6.54
CA PRO A 42 16.70 6.43 5.27
C PRO A 42 15.34 5.76 5.06
N LEU A 43 14.43 6.45 4.34
CA LEU A 43 13.19 5.87 3.82
C LEU A 43 13.45 5.05 2.56
N PHE A 44 12.54 4.12 2.26
CA PHE A 44 12.49 3.33 1.02
C PHE A 44 13.69 2.41 0.78
N MET A 45 14.51 2.22 1.78
CA MET A 45 15.68 1.32 1.73
C MET A 45 15.54 0.22 2.77
N PRO A 46 15.96 -1.01 2.46
CA PRO A 46 15.97 -2.08 3.45
C PRO A 46 17.00 -1.76 4.54
N LEU A 47 16.58 -1.88 5.79
CA LEU A 47 17.40 -1.65 6.96
C LEU A 47 17.64 -2.96 7.68
N GLN A 48 18.87 -3.20 8.11
CA GLN A 48 19.23 -4.23 9.07
C GLN A 48 19.49 -3.58 10.42
N LEU A 49 18.86 -4.09 11.46
CA LEU A 49 18.95 -3.54 12.81
C LEU A 49 18.74 -4.62 13.87
N PHE A 50 19.02 -4.28 15.11
CA PHE A 50 18.68 -5.12 16.26
C PHE A 50 17.57 -4.48 17.08
N ALA A 51 16.57 -5.28 17.45
CA ALA A 51 15.45 -4.87 18.29
C ALA A 51 15.51 -5.53 19.67
N THR A 52 15.35 -4.70 20.70
CA THR A 52 15.32 -5.17 22.10
C THR A 52 14.13 -4.53 22.81
N GLY A 53 13.40 -5.33 23.59
CA GLY A 53 12.30 -4.86 24.43
C GLY A 53 11.18 -5.90 24.53
N LYS A 54 10.51 -5.94 25.69
CA LYS A 54 9.35 -6.81 25.94
C LYS A 54 8.02 -6.10 25.70
N ARG A 55 8.03 -4.77 25.76
CA ARG A 55 6.84 -3.92 25.55
C ARG A 55 6.70 -3.57 24.07
N ASP A 56 5.58 -2.98 23.69
CA ASP A 56 5.27 -2.55 22.33
C ASP A 56 6.33 -1.60 21.76
N LEU A 57 6.86 -0.69 22.57
CA LEU A 57 7.94 0.19 22.18
C LEU A 57 9.29 -0.50 22.39
N LYS A 58 9.97 -0.84 21.28
CA LYS A 58 11.29 -1.48 21.27
C LYS A 58 12.43 -0.43 21.33
N THR A 59 13.63 -0.90 21.55
CA THR A 59 14.86 -0.11 21.33
C THR A 59 15.56 -0.67 20.09
N PHE A 60 15.81 0.21 19.12
CA PHE A 60 16.53 -0.13 17.89
C PHE A 60 17.98 0.29 17.99
N SER A 61 18.88 -0.63 17.66
CA SER A 61 20.32 -0.41 17.65
C SER A 61 20.95 -0.92 16.36
N GLN A 62 22.17 -0.44 16.06
CA GLN A 62 22.94 -0.84 14.88
C GLN A 62 22.12 -0.76 13.58
N ILE A 63 21.43 0.38 13.39
CA ILE A 63 20.59 0.60 12.18
C ILE A 63 21.54 0.86 11.00
N ASN A 64 21.61 -0.08 10.08
CA ASN A 64 22.40 0.00 8.85
C ASN A 64 21.53 -0.29 7.63
N ILE A 65 21.97 0.14 6.46
CA ILE A 65 21.34 -0.30 5.20
C ILE A 65 21.70 -1.76 5.01
N ALA A 66 20.69 -2.62 4.74
CA ALA A 66 20.91 -4.03 4.49
C ALA A 66 21.63 -4.22 3.15
N SER A 67 22.68 -5.04 3.13
CA SER A 67 23.33 -5.47 1.89
C SER A 67 22.43 -6.45 1.16
N GLN A 68 22.42 -6.44 -0.18
CA GLN A 68 21.55 -7.30 -0.99
C GLN A 68 21.78 -8.81 -0.76
N ASP A 69 22.96 -9.20 -0.30
CA ASP A 69 23.31 -10.61 -0.05
C ASP A 69 22.55 -11.25 1.12
N ASN A 70 21.96 -10.45 2.03
CA ASN A 70 21.29 -10.95 3.22
C ASN A 70 19.77 -11.11 3.09
N THR A 71 19.17 -10.72 1.97
CA THR A 71 17.71 -10.82 1.78
C THR A 71 17.25 -12.19 1.25
N GLN A 72 18.19 -13.09 0.90
CA GLN A 72 17.88 -14.42 0.36
C GLN A 72 18.35 -15.61 1.21
N ALA A 73 18.89 -15.38 2.41
CA ALA A 73 19.51 -16.43 3.22
C ALA A 73 18.58 -17.01 4.28
N ASP A 74 17.41 -17.54 3.94
CA ASP A 74 16.71 -18.52 4.76
C ASP A 74 15.75 -19.43 3.96
N SER A 75 16.26 -20.04 2.89
CA SER A 75 15.74 -21.34 2.41
C SER A 75 16.64 -21.88 1.30
N VAL A 76 17.19 -23.02 1.58
CA VAL A 76 17.68 -24.11 0.74
C VAL A 76 19.13 -24.50 1.03
N GLN A 77 19.22 -25.57 1.81
CA GLN A 77 20.34 -26.49 1.82
C GLN A 77 20.40 -27.25 0.49
N LYS A 78 21.59 -27.22 -0.12
CA LYS A 78 22.21 -28.10 -1.10
C LYS A 78 21.39 -29.26 -1.68
N ASP A 79 21.25 -29.29 -3.00
CA ASP A 79 21.81 -30.36 -3.79
C ASP A 79 21.95 -29.92 -5.25
N GLY A 80 23.11 -30.19 -5.85
CA GLY A 80 23.45 -29.70 -7.16
C GLY A 80 22.79 -30.48 -8.29
N VAL A 81 22.33 -29.74 -9.28
CA VAL A 81 22.38 -30.12 -10.71
C VAL A 81 22.33 -28.84 -11.55
N GLN A 82 23.35 -28.67 -12.36
CA GLN A 82 23.43 -27.68 -13.44
C GLN A 82 22.33 -27.91 -14.48
N LYS A 83 21.58 -26.88 -14.86
CA LYS A 83 21.14 -26.69 -16.24
C LYS A 83 20.70 -25.25 -16.53
N ASP A 84 21.29 -24.74 -17.61
CA ASP A 84 21.02 -23.46 -18.24
C ASP A 84 19.55 -23.18 -18.52
N SER A 85 19.08 -22.05 -18.03
CA SER A 85 18.13 -21.16 -18.69
C SER A 85 18.03 -19.90 -17.83
N THR A 86 18.75 -18.87 -18.24
CA THR A 86 18.77 -17.55 -17.61
C THR A 86 17.44 -16.85 -17.88
N PRO A 87 16.59 -16.60 -16.84
CA PRO A 87 15.64 -15.51 -16.93
C PRO A 87 16.47 -14.22 -16.82
N ALA A 88 16.14 -13.24 -17.64
CA ALA A 88 16.77 -11.92 -17.61
C ALA A 88 16.80 -11.41 -16.16
N VAL A 89 17.99 -11.44 -15.57
CA VAL A 89 18.28 -10.79 -14.31
C VAL A 89 18.11 -9.30 -14.59
N LEU A 90 16.99 -8.73 -14.16
CA LEU A 90 16.86 -7.30 -13.98
C LEU A 90 18.04 -6.89 -13.09
N GLU A 91 19.05 -6.28 -13.67
CA GLU A 91 20.19 -5.74 -12.95
C GLU A 91 19.61 -4.82 -11.86
N ALA A 92 19.70 -5.27 -10.62
CA ALA A 92 19.28 -4.50 -9.48
C ALA A 92 20.14 -3.24 -9.43
N VAL A 93 19.56 -2.11 -9.87
CA VAL A 93 20.22 -0.81 -9.74
C VAL A 93 20.44 -0.56 -8.25
N PRO A 94 21.69 -0.61 -7.75
CA PRO A 94 21.96 -0.49 -6.33
C PRO A 94 21.48 0.89 -5.87
N TYR A 95 20.48 0.91 -4.97
CA TYR A 95 20.03 2.10 -4.24
C TYR A 95 19.60 3.31 -5.09
N ALA A 96 18.97 3.09 -6.25
CA ALA A 96 18.33 4.17 -6.98
C ALA A 96 17.30 4.85 -6.07
N ASN A 97 17.49 6.14 -5.80
CA ASN A 97 16.57 6.92 -4.98
C ASN A 97 15.25 7.10 -5.74
N ILE A 98 14.15 6.86 -5.04
CA ILE A 98 12.83 7.22 -5.55
C ILE A 98 12.73 8.75 -5.49
N SER A 99 12.43 9.41 -6.60
CA SER A 99 12.42 10.87 -6.73
C SER A 99 11.20 11.39 -7.48
N GLY A 100 11.00 12.69 -7.49
CA GLY A 100 9.90 13.34 -8.19
C GLY A 100 8.52 12.87 -7.71
N GLN A 101 7.60 12.66 -8.64
CA GLN A 101 6.23 12.19 -8.32
C GLN A 101 6.21 10.80 -7.67
N HIS A 102 7.16 9.92 -7.98
CA HIS A 102 7.26 8.59 -7.40
C HIS A 102 7.57 8.63 -5.91
N GLN A 103 8.27 9.66 -5.43
CA GLN A 103 8.51 9.85 -4.00
C GLN A 103 7.22 10.07 -3.22
N TYR A 104 6.28 10.84 -3.76
CA TYR A 104 4.97 11.04 -3.12
C TYR A 104 4.14 9.75 -3.13
N ALA A 105 4.22 8.95 -4.19
CA ALA A 105 3.61 7.63 -4.25
C ALA A 105 4.20 6.68 -3.19
N ALA A 106 5.51 6.65 -3.01
CA ALA A 106 6.16 5.85 -1.97
C ALA A 106 5.81 6.34 -0.56
N LEU A 107 5.74 7.67 -0.33
CA LEU A 107 5.27 8.26 0.93
C LEU A 107 3.82 7.88 1.22
N TYR A 108 2.97 7.85 0.19
CA TYR A 108 1.58 7.43 0.31
C TYR A 108 1.48 5.95 0.74
N ILE A 109 2.21 5.05 0.08
CA ILE A 109 2.26 3.62 0.47
C ILE A 109 2.71 3.49 1.93
N ASN A 110 3.79 4.17 2.32
CA ASN A 110 4.27 4.15 3.69
C ASN A 110 3.20 4.65 4.68
N GLU A 111 2.51 5.75 4.33
CA GLU A 111 1.52 6.36 5.22
C GLU A 111 0.31 5.46 5.45
N ILE A 112 -0.24 4.82 4.42
CA ILE A 112 -1.35 3.90 4.60
C ILE A 112 -0.95 2.66 5.41
N LEU A 113 0.27 2.14 5.22
CA LEU A 113 0.77 1.00 6.00
C LEU A 113 0.87 1.32 7.50
N TRP A 114 1.60 2.39 7.88
CA TRP A 114 1.78 2.66 9.30
C TRP A 114 0.51 3.14 10.01
N ARG A 115 -0.51 3.59 9.27
CA ARG A 115 -1.78 4.03 9.83
C ARG A 115 -2.82 2.92 9.93
N LEU A 116 -2.81 1.96 9.00
CA LEU A 116 -3.86 0.94 8.89
C LEU A 116 -3.45 -0.42 9.44
N LEU A 117 -2.14 -0.75 9.41
CA LEU A 117 -1.72 -2.06 9.85
C LEU A 117 -1.66 -2.17 11.38
N PRO A 118 -2.10 -3.29 11.95
CA PRO A 118 -1.88 -3.61 13.35
C PRO A 118 -0.38 -3.76 13.63
N THR A 119 0.00 -3.56 14.89
CA THR A 119 1.37 -3.76 15.33
C THR A 119 1.65 -5.21 15.65
N GLU A 120 2.87 -5.66 15.38
CA GLU A 120 3.37 -7.01 15.68
C GLU A 120 2.56 -8.13 15.02
N ASP A 121 1.98 -7.86 13.84
CA ASP A 121 1.25 -8.83 13.03
C ASP A 121 1.96 -9.04 11.69
N PRO A 122 2.61 -10.21 11.46
CA PRO A 122 3.34 -10.50 10.24
C PRO A 122 2.41 -10.65 9.03
N MET A 123 2.72 -9.94 7.95
CA MET A 123 1.98 -9.97 6.68
C MET A 123 2.94 -10.28 5.51
N PRO A 124 3.34 -11.54 5.32
CA PRO A 124 4.39 -11.91 4.37
C PRO A 124 4.04 -11.59 2.91
N ILE A 125 2.78 -11.71 2.52
CA ILE A 125 2.32 -11.39 1.16
C ILE A 125 2.41 -9.87 0.94
N LEU A 126 1.90 -9.07 1.86
CA LEU A 126 1.97 -7.62 1.77
C LEU A 126 3.41 -7.11 1.81
N TRP A 127 4.28 -7.76 2.60
CA TRP A 127 5.72 -7.48 2.60
C TRP A 127 6.35 -7.63 1.22
N GLN A 128 6.07 -8.72 0.51
CA GLN A 128 6.57 -8.94 -0.85
C GLN A 128 6.04 -7.87 -1.82
N HIS A 129 4.75 -7.57 -1.77
CA HIS A 129 4.14 -6.56 -2.63
C HIS A 129 4.64 -5.14 -2.33
N TYR A 130 4.94 -4.84 -1.08
CA TYR A 130 5.60 -3.58 -0.72
C TYR A 130 6.99 -3.46 -1.38
N GLN A 131 7.79 -4.51 -1.33
CA GLN A 131 9.11 -4.52 -1.98
C GLN A 131 8.99 -4.38 -3.51
N ILE A 132 8.07 -5.12 -4.14
CA ILE A 132 7.79 -5.04 -5.57
C ILE A 132 7.39 -3.60 -5.95
N SER A 133 6.47 -2.99 -5.21
CA SER A 133 6.03 -1.61 -5.45
C SER A 133 7.18 -0.61 -5.33
N LEU A 134 8.04 -0.73 -4.31
CA LEU A 134 9.22 0.12 -4.19
C LEU A 134 10.20 -0.06 -5.36
N GLN A 135 10.37 -1.28 -5.88
CA GLN A 135 11.21 -1.53 -7.06
C GLN A 135 10.61 -0.91 -8.32
N GLN A 136 9.30 -1.03 -8.52
CA GLN A 136 8.60 -0.37 -9.63
C GLN A 136 8.74 1.15 -9.56
N LEU A 137 8.58 1.75 -8.38
CA LEU A 137 8.70 3.20 -8.18
C LEU A 137 10.12 3.75 -8.40
N LYS A 138 11.15 2.91 -8.47
CA LYS A 138 12.52 3.29 -8.86
C LYS A 138 12.68 3.40 -10.38
N GLN A 139 11.75 2.85 -11.16
CA GLN A 139 11.75 2.91 -12.62
C GLN A 139 11.00 4.15 -13.12
N PRO A 140 11.29 4.64 -14.32
CA PRO A 140 10.51 5.70 -14.92
C PRO A 140 9.15 5.15 -15.34
N LEU A 141 8.11 5.46 -14.58
CA LEU A 141 6.73 5.08 -14.86
C LEU A 141 5.97 6.26 -15.47
N SER A 142 5.11 5.98 -16.43
CA SER A 142 4.07 6.90 -16.88
C SER A 142 3.05 7.16 -15.77
N ASN A 143 2.21 8.18 -15.94
CA ASN A 143 1.15 8.47 -14.97
C ASN A 143 0.14 7.34 -14.81
N SER A 144 -0.18 6.60 -15.87
CA SER A 144 -1.07 5.42 -15.80
C SER A 144 -0.40 4.25 -15.07
N GLU A 145 0.85 3.94 -15.41
CA GLU A 145 1.61 2.87 -14.73
C GLU A 145 1.81 3.15 -13.24
N LEU A 146 2.10 4.40 -12.87
CA LEU A 146 2.20 4.82 -11.47
C LEU A 146 0.88 4.59 -10.72
N ARG A 147 -0.24 4.97 -11.32
CA ARG A 147 -1.57 4.75 -10.73
C ARG A 147 -1.91 3.27 -10.65
N LEU A 148 -1.57 2.46 -11.67
CA LEU A 148 -1.76 1.00 -11.65
C LEU A 148 -0.95 0.36 -10.51
N CYS A 149 0.31 0.72 -10.36
CA CYS A 149 1.16 0.25 -9.26
C CYS A 149 0.50 0.52 -7.89
N LEU A 150 -0.02 1.73 -7.67
CA LEU A 150 -0.71 2.07 -6.42
C LEU A 150 -2.00 1.27 -6.22
N ARG A 151 -2.84 1.11 -7.26
CA ARG A 151 -4.10 0.35 -7.15
C ARG A 151 -3.85 -1.13 -6.89
N GLN A 152 -2.83 -1.72 -7.54
CA GLN A 152 -2.44 -3.10 -7.29
C GLN A 152 -1.94 -3.29 -5.85
N PHE A 153 -1.09 -2.39 -5.35
CA PHE A 153 -0.64 -2.44 -3.96
C PHE A 153 -1.79 -2.35 -2.96
N GLU A 154 -2.72 -1.42 -3.16
CA GLU A 154 -3.89 -1.25 -2.30
C GLU A 154 -4.80 -2.47 -2.29
N GLN A 155 -4.94 -3.17 -3.42
CA GLN A 155 -5.70 -4.42 -3.50
C GLN A 155 -5.15 -5.46 -2.51
N TYR A 156 -3.82 -5.63 -2.45
CA TYR A 156 -3.19 -6.53 -1.48
C TYR A 156 -3.37 -6.05 -0.05
N LEU A 157 -3.24 -4.76 0.19
CA LEU A 157 -3.49 -4.17 1.51
C LEU A 157 -4.92 -4.46 1.99
N PHE A 158 -5.93 -4.24 1.15
CA PHE A 158 -7.32 -4.52 1.51
C PHE A 158 -7.56 -6.00 1.80
N THR A 159 -6.97 -6.88 1.00
CA THR A 159 -7.05 -8.33 1.23
C THR A 159 -6.47 -8.72 2.60
N GLU A 160 -5.30 -8.20 2.95
CA GLU A 160 -4.67 -8.47 4.26
C GLU A 160 -5.45 -7.86 5.43
N LEU A 161 -6.14 -6.75 5.21
CA LEU A 161 -7.04 -6.13 6.21
C LEU A 161 -8.42 -6.82 6.28
N GLY A 162 -8.67 -7.86 5.46
CA GLY A 162 -9.92 -8.62 5.44
C GLY A 162 -11.05 -7.98 4.62
N PHE A 163 -10.76 -6.94 3.84
CA PHE A 163 -11.73 -6.32 2.95
C PHE A 163 -11.76 -7.03 1.59
N THR A 164 -12.76 -7.88 1.39
CA THR A 164 -13.01 -8.52 0.08
C THR A 164 -14.03 -7.70 -0.70
N LEU A 165 -13.59 -7.14 -1.83
CA LEU A 165 -14.47 -6.38 -2.72
C LEU A 165 -15.22 -7.32 -3.64
N THR A 166 -16.50 -7.57 -3.35
CA THR A 166 -17.40 -8.32 -4.24
C THR A 166 -18.02 -7.36 -5.25
N LEU A 167 -17.72 -7.57 -6.54
CA LEU A 167 -18.23 -6.74 -7.65
C LEU A 167 -19.21 -7.47 -8.56
N THR A 168 -19.59 -8.69 -8.21
CA THR A 168 -20.51 -9.52 -9.01
C THR A 168 -21.95 -9.48 -8.50
N HIS A 169 -22.12 -9.19 -7.22
CA HIS A 169 -23.41 -9.13 -6.54
C HIS A 169 -23.52 -7.88 -5.67
N ASP A 170 -24.72 -7.45 -5.41
CA ASP A 170 -25.00 -6.35 -4.50
C ASP A 170 -25.09 -6.83 -3.04
N ASN A 171 -25.52 -5.94 -2.13
CA ASN A 171 -25.61 -6.22 -0.70
C ASN A 171 -26.71 -7.22 -0.29
N VAL A 172 -27.59 -7.60 -1.19
CA VAL A 172 -28.65 -8.63 -0.98
C VAL A 172 -28.42 -9.87 -1.84
N GLU A 173 -27.20 -10.03 -2.36
CA GLU A 173 -26.76 -11.16 -3.21
C GLU A 173 -27.44 -11.21 -4.59
N ASP A 174 -28.04 -10.10 -5.06
CA ASP A 174 -28.56 -10.01 -6.41
C ASP A 174 -27.42 -9.66 -7.39
N PRO A 175 -27.40 -10.26 -8.62
CA PRO A 175 -26.40 -9.94 -9.63
C PRO A 175 -26.43 -8.46 -10.01
N ILE A 176 -25.25 -7.88 -10.27
CA ILE A 176 -25.15 -6.48 -10.73
C ILE A 176 -25.77 -6.34 -12.13
N GLU A 177 -26.73 -5.44 -12.25
CA GLU A 177 -27.41 -5.10 -13.51
C GLU A 177 -26.71 -3.92 -14.20
N SER A 178 -26.46 -4.03 -15.53
CA SER A 178 -25.70 -3.03 -16.30
C SER A 178 -26.34 -1.65 -16.30
N ASP A 179 -27.66 -1.61 -16.31
CA ASP A 179 -28.44 -0.36 -16.47
C ASP A 179 -28.75 0.31 -15.12
N SER A 180 -28.43 -0.38 -14.02
CA SER A 180 -28.65 0.13 -12.65
C SER A 180 -27.47 0.94 -12.16
N THR A 181 -27.72 1.77 -11.15
CA THR A 181 -26.70 2.58 -10.48
C THR A 181 -26.53 2.08 -9.05
N TYR A 182 -25.29 1.98 -8.59
CA TYR A 182 -24.96 1.45 -7.28
C TYR A 182 -24.12 2.44 -6.47
N ARG A 183 -24.42 2.55 -5.18
CA ARG A 183 -23.60 3.24 -4.20
C ARG A 183 -22.74 2.23 -3.47
N PHE A 184 -21.45 2.49 -3.37
CA PHE A 184 -20.56 1.66 -2.57
C PHE A 184 -20.47 2.18 -1.13
N LEU A 185 -20.72 1.28 -0.16
CA LEU A 185 -20.48 1.49 1.27
C LEU A 185 -19.48 0.44 1.76
N PRO A 186 -18.35 0.84 2.37
CA PRO A 186 -17.26 -0.08 2.74
C PRO A 186 -17.69 -1.29 3.59
N ASP A 187 -18.62 -1.07 4.54
CA ASP A 187 -19.08 -2.12 5.47
C ASP A 187 -20.25 -2.96 4.94
N VAL A 188 -20.85 -2.55 3.83
CA VAL A 188 -22.09 -3.14 3.32
C VAL A 188 -21.92 -3.70 1.91
N GLY A 189 -21.03 -3.09 1.11
CA GLY A 189 -20.84 -3.42 -0.30
C GLY A 189 -21.60 -2.48 -1.25
N LEU A 190 -22.06 -3.02 -2.37
CA LEU A 190 -22.79 -2.30 -3.40
C LEU A 190 -24.29 -2.31 -3.10
N LEU A 191 -24.88 -1.11 -3.03
CA LEU A 191 -26.33 -0.94 -2.82
C LEU A 191 -26.95 -0.33 -4.07
N PRO A 192 -28.05 -0.92 -4.62
CA PRO A 192 -28.75 -0.31 -5.71
C PRO A 192 -29.34 1.03 -5.31
N VAL A 193 -29.20 2.02 -6.17
CA VAL A 193 -29.78 3.37 -5.99
C VAL A 193 -31.04 3.47 -6.85
N LEU A 194 -32.17 3.62 -6.20
CA LEU A 194 -33.44 3.88 -6.90
C LEU A 194 -33.42 5.32 -7.43
N VAL A 195 -32.99 5.46 -8.69
CA VAL A 195 -32.98 6.77 -9.37
C VAL A 195 -34.38 6.98 -9.97
N HIS A 196 -35.16 7.86 -9.36
CA HIS A 196 -36.46 8.20 -9.92
C HIS A 196 -36.40 9.40 -10.90
N ASN A 197 -35.29 10.18 -10.94
CA ASN A 197 -35.09 11.30 -11.88
C ASN A 197 -33.60 11.62 -12.03
N GLU A 198 -33.21 12.23 -13.17
CA GLU A 198 -31.85 12.70 -13.48
C GLU A 198 -31.30 13.70 -12.41
N GLU A 199 -32.16 14.42 -11.69
CA GLU A 199 -31.80 15.27 -10.57
C GLU A 199 -31.22 14.49 -9.37
N SER A 200 -31.56 13.21 -9.20
CA SER A 200 -31.07 12.35 -8.13
C SER A 200 -29.61 11.93 -8.34
N GLU A 201 -29.14 11.80 -9.59
CA GLU A 201 -27.72 11.53 -9.90
C GLU A 201 -26.83 12.73 -9.53
N HIS A 202 -27.32 13.96 -9.77
CA HIS A 202 -26.63 15.19 -9.38
C HIS A 202 -26.55 15.34 -7.85
N LEU A 203 -27.65 15.07 -7.14
CA LEU A 203 -27.70 15.15 -5.67
C LEU A 203 -26.82 14.08 -5.00
N ALA A 204 -26.74 12.87 -5.55
CA ALA A 204 -25.84 11.82 -5.04
C ALA A 204 -24.36 12.19 -5.26
N SER A 205 -24.04 12.87 -6.36
CA SER A 205 -22.70 13.38 -6.63
C SER A 205 -22.33 14.57 -5.72
N GLU A 206 -23.28 15.45 -5.42
CA GLU A 206 -23.08 16.58 -4.49
C GLU A 206 -22.96 16.15 -3.02
N SER A 207 -23.57 15.03 -2.63
CA SER A 207 -23.49 14.50 -1.27
C SER A 207 -22.14 13.79 -0.95
N GLY A 208 -21.16 13.81 -1.86
CA GLY A 208 -19.86 13.16 -1.68
C GLY A 208 -19.91 11.61 -1.68
N GLN A 209 -21.02 11.03 -2.10
CA GLN A 209 -21.22 9.59 -2.16
C GLN A 209 -20.53 8.99 -3.38
N THR A 210 -19.89 7.82 -3.18
CA THR A 210 -19.22 7.11 -4.28
C THR A 210 -20.23 6.23 -5.00
N VAL A 211 -20.64 6.66 -6.20
CA VAL A 211 -21.64 6.00 -7.04
C VAL A 211 -20.99 5.45 -8.32
N PHE A 212 -21.44 4.29 -8.79
CA PHE A 212 -20.96 3.60 -9.99
C PHE A 212 -22.15 3.14 -10.84
N LYS A 213 -21.98 3.14 -12.16
CA LYS A 213 -22.91 2.45 -13.07
C LYS A 213 -22.67 0.94 -13.02
N GLY A 214 -23.70 0.16 -13.13
CA GLY A 214 -23.57 -1.30 -13.13
C GLY A 214 -22.68 -1.83 -14.25
N ALA A 215 -22.75 -1.21 -15.44
CA ALA A 215 -21.86 -1.54 -16.56
C ALA A 215 -20.38 -1.37 -16.18
N ASP A 216 -20.00 -0.29 -15.47
CA ASP A 216 -18.63 -0.04 -15.03
C ASP A 216 -18.18 -1.07 -13.98
N ILE A 217 -19.08 -1.46 -13.06
CA ILE A 217 -18.82 -2.48 -12.03
C ILE A 217 -18.59 -3.84 -12.69
N ILE A 218 -19.42 -4.23 -13.65
CA ILE A 218 -19.27 -5.49 -14.41
C ILE A 218 -17.94 -5.48 -15.16
N GLU A 219 -17.55 -4.35 -15.76
CA GLU A 219 -16.26 -4.23 -16.44
C GLU A 219 -15.08 -4.34 -15.46
N MET A 220 -15.16 -3.70 -14.29
CA MET A 220 -14.17 -3.84 -13.22
C MET A 220 -14.04 -5.30 -12.74
N ALA A 221 -15.15 -6.00 -12.55
CA ALA A 221 -15.18 -7.40 -12.17
C ALA A 221 -14.53 -8.31 -13.23
N ARG A 222 -14.80 -8.04 -14.52
CA ARG A 222 -14.28 -8.83 -15.65
C ARG A 222 -12.81 -8.59 -15.93
N LEU A 223 -12.35 -7.34 -15.92
CA LEU A 223 -10.99 -6.95 -16.34
C LEU A 223 -10.01 -6.80 -15.18
N GLY A 224 -10.50 -6.69 -13.94
CA GLY A 224 -9.67 -6.35 -12.81
C GLY A 224 -9.08 -4.93 -12.90
N ILE A 225 -7.91 -4.73 -12.30
CA ILE A 225 -7.21 -3.43 -12.30
C ILE A 225 -6.37 -3.32 -13.58
N THR A 226 -6.89 -2.59 -14.56
CA THR A 226 -6.26 -2.33 -15.86
C THR A 226 -6.34 -0.83 -16.19
N GLU A 227 -5.70 -0.38 -17.27
CA GLU A 227 -5.80 1.02 -17.70
C GLU A 227 -7.24 1.45 -18.01
N GLN A 228 -8.05 0.55 -18.56
CA GLN A 228 -9.46 0.81 -18.90
C GLN A 228 -10.30 1.07 -17.65
N THR A 229 -10.10 0.28 -16.60
CA THR A 229 -10.88 0.34 -15.35
C THR A 229 -10.23 1.21 -14.27
N LEU A 230 -9.05 1.79 -14.55
CA LEU A 230 -8.22 2.50 -13.57
C LEU A 230 -8.92 3.67 -12.88
N SER A 231 -9.79 4.39 -13.60
CA SER A 231 -10.56 5.53 -13.05
C SER A 231 -11.55 5.04 -11.98
N HIS A 232 -12.27 3.96 -12.26
CA HIS A 232 -13.27 3.38 -11.35
C HIS A 232 -12.61 2.76 -10.13
N TRP A 233 -11.54 1.98 -10.32
CA TRP A 233 -10.73 1.45 -9.20
C TRP A 233 -10.12 2.57 -8.35
N SER A 234 -9.64 3.65 -8.97
CA SER A 234 -9.10 4.79 -8.21
C SER A 234 -10.16 5.48 -7.35
N LYS A 235 -11.40 5.56 -7.85
CA LYS A 235 -12.53 6.13 -7.10
C LYS A 235 -12.93 5.22 -5.93
N LEU A 236 -13.05 3.91 -6.18
CA LEU A 236 -13.41 2.90 -5.19
C LEU A 236 -12.38 2.80 -4.07
N HIS A 237 -11.10 2.61 -4.43
CA HIS A 237 -10.01 2.49 -3.47
C HIS A 237 -9.80 3.75 -2.63
N ARG A 238 -9.95 4.93 -3.26
CA ARG A 238 -9.88 6.19 -2.51
C ARG A 238 -10.94 6.25 -1.43
N HIS A 239 -12.18 5.90 -1.77
CA HIS A 239 -13.29 5.91 -0.82
C HIS A 239 -13.04 4.93 0.33
N LEU A 240 -12.56 3.72 0.02
CA LEU A 240 -12.23 2.71 1.03
C LEU A 240 -11.09 3.16 1.95
N ILE A 241 -10.00 3.71 1.41
CA ILE A 241 -8.91 4.26 2.22
C ILE A 241 -9.39 5.40 3.12
N ASP A 242 -10.19 6.32 2.58
CA ASP A 242 -10.70 7.46 3.34
C ASP A 242 -11.61 6.98 4.49
N HIS A 243 -12.44 5.96 4.26
CA HIS A 243 -13.25 5.32 5.29
C HIS A 243 -12.39 4.63 6.37
N LEU A 244 -11.41 3.80 5.96
CA LEU A 244 -10.51 3.09 6.89
C LEU A 244 -9.68 4.04 7.75
N LEU A 245 -9.49 5.27 7.30
CA LEU A 245 -8.78 6.33 8.03
C LEU A 245 -9.72 7.26 8.81
N ASP A 246 -11.00 6.90 9.00
CA ASP A 246 -12.01 7.77 9.61
C ASP A 246 -12.02 9.16 8.95
N TYR A 247 -11.86 9.21 7.63
CA TYR A 247 -11.77 10.43 6.81
C TYR A 247 -10.65 11.40 7.23
N GLN A 248 -9.67 10.93 8.00
CA GLN A 248 -8.49 11.73 8.35
C GLN A 248 -7.59 11.92 7.12
N PRO A 249 -7.20 13.15 6.78
CA PRO A 249 -6.43 13.41 5.58
C PRO A 249 -5.05 12.73 5.61
N LEU A 250 -4.62 12.25 4.44
CA LEU A 250 -3.27 11.74 4.22
C LEU A 250 -2.32 12.90 3.94
N GLN A 251 -1.23 12.99 4.71
CA GLN A 251 -0.21 14.03 4.54
C GLN A 251 0.49 13.92 3.19
N SER A 252 0.74 12.70 2.72
CA SER A 252 1.31 12.44 1.40
C SER A 252 0.47 13.02 0.26
N ARG A 253 -0.87 12.91 0.33
CA ARG A 253 -1.79 13.53 -0.64
C ARG A 253 -1.75 15.05 -0.57
N LEU A 254 -1.70 15.63 0.63
CA LEU A 254 -1.59 17.08 0.80
C LEU A 254 -0.27 17.62 0.23
N LEU A 255 0.84 16.95 0.51
CA LEU A 255 2.15 17.31 -0.05
C LEU A 255 2.14 17.24 -1.59
N TRP A 256 1.57 16.19 -2.16
CA TRP A 256 1.41 16.08 -3.61
C TRP A 256 0.59 17.22 -4.21
N GLN A 257 -0.56 17.56 -3.61
CA GLN A 257 -1.40 18.68 -4.05
C GLN A 257 -0.67 20.04 -3.97
N GLN A 258 0.11 20.25 -2.92
CA GLN A 258 0.94 21.45 -2.78
C GLN A 258 1.98 21.53 -3.90
N GLN A 259 2.68 20.43 -4.18
CA GLN A 259 3.67 20.38 -5.25
C GLN A 259 3.09 20.73 -6.61
N GLN A 260 1.87 20.25 -6.92
CA GLN A 260 1.20 20.55 -8.18
C GLN A 260 0.82 22.02 -8.35
N ARG A 261 0.65 22.77 -7.26
CA ARG A 261 0.33 24.21 -7.32
C ARG A 261 1.56 25.07 -7.63
N TYR A 262 2.76 24.54 -7.48
CA TYR A 262 4.02 25.25 -7.71
C TYR A 262 4.69 24.85 -9.04
N GLN A 263 4.11 23.95 -9.80
CA GLN A 263 4.50 23.59 -11.17
C GLN A 263 3.60 24.29 -12.20
#